data_afb66084677cdd5d397b9de5e468aa2e
#
_entry.id   afb66084677cdd5d397b9de5e468aa2e
#
_cell.length_a   1.000
_cell.length_b   1.000
_cell.length_c   1.000
_cell.angle_alpha   90.00
_cell.angle_beta   90.00
_cell.angle_gamma   90.00
#
_symmetry.space_group_name_H-M   'P 1'
#
loop_
_entity.id
_entity.type
_entity.pdbx_description
1 polymer ?
#
loop_
_entity_poly.entity_id
_entity_poly.type
_entity_poly.pdbx_seq_one_letter_code
_entity_poly.pdbx_strand_id
1 'polypeptide(L)'
;MNTITPRDIRLSQRRALVAGATMAFVALTVGVSPVEAQVVPPQVPANLEVEHGNTPFLVGHAVGTQNYICLLAPKGFAWTFFGPQATLFGDDGQQLTTHFLSANPDENGTLRATWQHSEDTSAVWAKAVANSTDPAYVVPGAIPWLKLQVVGVEQGPTGGMALFGTTFVQRVNTTGGIAPAADGCRHAGDIGKKAPVPYTADYVFYRN
;
A
#
# COMPACT_ATOMS: atom_id res chain seq x y z
N MET A 1 -70.89 -58.79 -10.34
CA MET A 1 -71.51 -58.29 -11.55
C MET A 1 -72.61 -57.32 -11.19
N ASN A 2 -72.39 -56.05 -11.25
CA ASN A 2 -73.38 -54.96 -11.34
C ASN A 2 -72.64 -53.67 -11.59
N THR A 3 -72.67 -53.20 -12.78
CA THR A 3 -72.17 -51.94 -13.28
C THR A 3 -73.09 -50.79 -12.86
N ILE A 4 -72.57 -49.74 -12.21
CA ILE A 4 -73.30 -48.51 -11.92
C ILE A 4 -72.58 -47.39 -12.67
N THR A 5 -73.25 -46.73 -13.60
CA THR A 5 -72.83 -45.56 -14.35
C THR A 5 -73.05 -44.27 -13.53
N PRO A 6 -72.12 -43.31 -13.53
CA PRO A 6 -72.35 -42.04 -12.87
C PRO A 6 -73.08 -41.02 -13.77
N ARG A 7 -74.00 -40.30 -13.15
CA ARG A 7 -74.79 -39.22 -13.73
C ARG A 7 -73.89 -37.92 -13.85
N ASP A 8 -74.01 -37.26 -15.01
CA ASP A 8 -73.48 -35.95 -15.29
C ASP A 8 -74.14 -34.85 -14.44
N ILE A 9 -73.35 -34.12 -13.68
CA ILE A 9 -73.75 -32.89 -13.02
C ILE A 9 -73.00 -31.73 -13.71
N ARG A 10 -73.76 -30.97 -14.54
CA ARG A 10 -73.30 -29.73 -15.12
C ARG A 10 -73.36 -28.61 -14.05
N LEU A 11 -72.23 -28.16 -13.56
CA LEU A 11 -72.15 -26.91 -12.81
C LEU A 11 -71.87 -25.78 -13.79
N SER A 12 -72.77 -24.79 -13.77
CA SER A 12 -72.62 -23.52 -14.49
C SER A 12 -71.57 -22.62 -13.80
N GLN A 13 -70.44 -22.41 -14.49
CA GLN A 13 -69.43 -21.46 -14.02
C GLN A 13 -69.88 -20.02 -14.38
N ARG A 14 -70.22 -19.24 -13.36
CA ARG A 14 -70.29 -17.78 -13.47
C ARG A 14 -68.85 -17.22 -13.39
N ARG A 15 -68.35 -16.65 -14.51
CA ARG A 15 -67.06 -15.94 -14.55
C ARG A 15 -67.23 -14.58 -13.89
N ALA A 16 -66.64 -14.38 -12.71
CA ALA A 16 -66.43 -13.10 -12.15
C ALA A 16 -65.10 -12.55 -12.71
N LEU A 17 -65.19 -11.45 -13.47
CA LEU A 17 -64.03 -10.62 -13.91
C LEU A 17 -63.56 -9.81 -12.72
N VAL A 18 -62.46 -10.19 -12.10
CA VAL A 18 -61.72 -9.34 -11.14
C VAL A 18 -60.67 -8.57 -11.94
N ALA A 19 -60.91 -7.28 -12.15
CA ALA A 19 -59.92 -6.35 -12.70
C ALA A 19 -58.89 -6.07 -11.62
N GLY A 20 -57.74 -6.76 -11.68
CA GLY A 20 -56.58 -6.46 -10.83
C GLY A 20 -55.78 -5.31 -11.41
N ALA A 21 -55.83 -4.16 -10.77
CA ALA A 21 -54.92 -3.06 -11.07
C ALA A 21 -53.56 -3.36 -10.46
N THR A 22 -52.60 -3.78 -11.31
CA THR A 22 -51.17 -3.93 -10.91
C THR A 22 -50.52 -2.54 -10.86
N MET A 23 -50.35 -1.97 -9.66
CA MET A 23 -49.45 -0.84 -9.45
C MET A 23 -48.00 -1.33 -9.55
N ALA A 24 -47.32 -0.96 -10.63
CA ALA A 24 -45.88 -1.14 -10.76
C ALA A 24 -45.16 -0.09 -9.90
N PHE A 25 -44.61 -0.50 -8.78
CA PHE A 25 -43.66 0.32 -8.01
C PHE A 25 -42.33 0.34 -8.74
N VAL A 26 -41.99 1.44 -9.42
CA VAL A 26 -40.64 1.70 -9.91
C VAL A 26 -39.83 2.18 -8.71
N ALA A 27 -39.04 1.29 -8.13
CA ALA A 27 -38.04 1.66 -7.14
C ALA A 27 -36.88 2.35 -7.86
N LEU A 28 -36.80 3.69 -7.74
CA LEU A 28 -35.61 4.45 -8.14
C LEU A 28 -34.49 4.13 -7.13
N THR A 29 -33.59 3.21 -7.49
CA THR A 29 -32.33 3.04 -6.75
C THR A 29 -31.41 4.20 -7.10
N VAL A 30 -31.33 5.20 -6.23
CA VAL A 30 -30.27 6.21 -6.29
C VAL A 30 -28.96 5.50 -5.96
N GLY A 31 -28.19 5.19 -7.01
CA GLY A 31 -26.84 4.66 -6.86
C GLY A 31 -25.95 5.72 -6.19
N VAL A 32 -25.69 5.58 -4.89
CA VAL A 32 -24.65 6.34 -4.21
C VAL A 32 -23.32 5.72 -4.65
N SER A 33 -22.64 6.35 -5.61
CA SER A 33 -21.25 6.00 -5.92
C SER A 33 -20.41 6.29 -4.66
N PRO A 34 -19.57 5.36 -4.19
CA PRO A 34 -18.63 5.68 -3.12
C PRO A 34 -17.74 6.81 -3.61
N VAL A 35 -17.73 7.94 -2.89
CA VAL A 35 -16.72 8.99 -3.07
C VAL A 35 -15.43 8.41 -2.55
N GLU A 36 -14.53 8.04 -3.45
CA GLU A 36 -13.17 7.65 -3.09
C GLU A 36 -12.52 8.86 -2.43
N ALA A 37 -12.04 8.69 -1.19
CA ALA A 37 -11.42 9.79 -0.45
C ALA A 37 -10.17 10.24 -1.22
N GLN A 38 -10.15 11.50 -1.67
CA GLN A 38 -9.01 12.04 -2.39
C GLN A 38 -7.82 12.15 -1.43
N VAL A 39 -6.71 11.48 -1.76
CA VAL A 39 -5.47 11.60 -1.01
C VAL A 39 -4.93 13.03 -1.14
N VAL A 40 -4.72 13.68 0.00
CA VAL A 40 -4.13 15.03 0.05
C VAL A 40 -2.61 14.90 0.12
N PRO A 41 -1.85 15.61 -0.75
CA PRO A 41 -0.38 15.57 -0.66
C PRO A 41 0.07 16.16 0.68
N PRO A 42 1.09 15.56 1.34
CA PRO A 42 1.61 16.07 2.60
C PRO A 42 2.34 17.40 2.39
N GLN A 43 2.38 18.23 3.43
CA GLN A 43 3.29 19.38 3.44
C GLN A 43 4.72 18.89 3.65
N VAL A 44 5.61 19.24 2.73
CA VAL A 44 7.01 18.77 2.71
C VAL A 44 7.96 19.94 2.47
N PRO A 45 9.26 19.83 2.83
CA PRO A 45 10.28 20.75 2.36
C PRO A 45 10.30 20.84 0.82
N ALA A 46 10.60 22.01 0.27
CA ALA A 46 10.54 22.27 -1.18
C ALA A 46 11.32 21.25 -2.04
N ASN A 47 12.47 20.76 -1.54
CA ASN A 47 13.28 19.75 -2.24
C ASN A 47 12.65 18.36 -2.27
N LEU A 48 11.59 18.12 -1.51
CA LEU A 48 10.82 16.88 -1.51
C LEU A 48 9.49 16.98 -2.27
N GLU A 49 9.11 18.15 -2.77
CA GLU A 49 7.91 18.30 -3.60
C GLU A 49 8.02 17.41 -4.83
N VAL A 50 6.91 16.72 -5.13
CA VAL A 50 6.80 15.89 -6.33
C VAL A 50 6.44 16.79 -7.51
N GLU A 51 6.99 16.49 -8.66
CA GLU A 51 6.87 17.27 -9.88
C GLU A 51 5.39 17.42 -10.30
N HIS A 52 5.04 18.58 -10.85
CA HIS A 52 3.69 18.86 -11.36
C HIS A 52 3.22 17.79 -12.35
N GLY A 53 1.93 17.51 -12.35
CA GLY A 53 1.33 16.46 -13.17
C GLY A 53 1.23 15.10 -12.48
N ASN A 54 1.87 14.94 -11.29
CA ASN A 54 1.72 13.76 -10.47
C ASN A 54 0.71 14.02 -9.35
N THR A 55 -0.20 13.09 -9.14
CA THR A 55 -1.23 13.14 -8.09
C THR A 55 -1.04 12.01 -7.10
N PRO A 56 -1.16 12.25 -5.78
CA PRO A 56 -1.13 11.19 -4.80
C PRO A 56 -2.39 10.33 -4.92
N PHE A 57 -2.23 9.01 -4.84
CA PHE A 57 -3.37 8.09 -4.99
C PHE A 57 -3.44 7.04 -3.88
N LEU A 58 -2.36 6.81 -3.14
CA LEU A 58 -2.31 5.81 -2.07
C LEU A 58 -1.43 6.31 -0.93
N VAL A 59 -1.89 6.15 0.30
CA VAL A 59 -1.09 6.34 1.52
C VAL A 59 -1.00 5.04 2.27
N GLY A 60 0.20 4.68 2.69
CA GLY A 60 0.43 3.52 3.54
C GLY A 60 1.20 3.90 4.80
N HIS A 61 0.64 3.53 5.96
CA HIS A 61 1.22 3.75 7.28
C HIS A 61 2.16 2.59 7.62
N ALA A 62 3.46 2.85 7.57
CA ALA A 62 4.47 1.83 7.79
C ALA A 62 4.78 1.59 9.27
N VAL A 63 4.85 0.33 9.63
CA VAL A 63 5.39 -0.15 10.90
C VAL A 63 6.43 -1.23 10.59
N GLY A 64 7.65 -1.06 11.10
CA GLY A 64 8.72 -2.02 10.81
C GLY A 64 10.06 -1.65 11.41
N THR A 65 11.14 -2.08 10.75
CA THR A 65 12.51 -1.85 11.17
C THR A 65 13.39 -1.34 10.05
N GLN A 66 14.30 -0.42 10.38
CA GLN A 66 15.49 -0.16 9.60
C GLN A 66 16.57 -1.11 10.10
N ASN A 67 17.07 -1.96 9.22
CA ASN A 67 18.00 -3.00 9.62
C ASN A 67 19.45 -2.59 9.36
N TYR A 68 20.28 -2.75 10.38
CA TYR A 68 21.70 -2.47 10.33
C TYR A 68 22.51 -3.71 10.61
N ILE A 69 23.70 -3.80 10.02
CA ILE A 69 24.70 -4.83 10.24
C ILE A 69 26.03 -4.18 10.60
N CYS A 70 26.74 -4.73 11.57
CA CYS A 70 28.07 -4.25 11.91
C CYS A 70 29.07 -4.75 10.87
N LEU A 71 29.76 -3.85 10.20
CA LEU A 71 30.79 -4.13 9.20
C LEU A 71 32.06 -3.32 9.45
N LEU A 72 33.17 -3.79 8.85
CA LEU A 72 34.38 -2.99 8.75
C LEU A 72 34.13 -1.84 7.77
N ALA A 73 34.43 -0.63 8.22
CA ALA A 73 34.30 0.61 7.48
C ALA A 73 35.67 1.34 7.42
N PRO A 74 35.85 2.38 6.58
CA PRO A 74 37.16 3.06 6.43
C PRO A 74 37.76 3.65 7.72
N LYS A 75 36.93 3.96 8.71
CA LYS A 75 37.35 4.53 10.00
C LYS A 75 37.20 3.54 11.17
N GLY A 76 37.13 2.23 10.92
CA GLY A 76 36.90 1.21 11.92
C GLY A 76 35.63 0.43 11.69
N PHE A 77 34.91 0.08 12.76
CA PHE A 77 33.65 -0.69 12.66
C PHE A 77 32.47 0.28 12.72
N ALA A 78 31.44 0.01 11.93
CA ALA A 78 30.23 0.83 11.89
C ALA A 78 28.97 0.01 11.61
N TRP A 79 27.87 0.43 12.18
CA TRP A 79 26.54 -0.01 11.79
C TRP A 79 26.24 0.48 10.37
N THR A 80 26.13 -0.45 9.44
CA THR A 80 25.83 -0.19 8.03
C THR A 80 24.39 -0.60 7.74
N PHE A 81 23.62 0.30 7.16
CA PHE A 81 22.24 0.01 6.73
C PHE A 81 22.25 -1.06 5.63
N PHE A 82 21.39 -2.08 5.75
CA PHE A 82 21.26 -3.12 4.75
C PHE A 82 19.82 -3.39 4.28
N GLY A 83 18.85 -2.62 4.76
CA GLY A 83 17.51 -2.60 4.21
C GLY A 83 16.41 -2.37 5.24
N PRO A 84 15.26 -1.82 4.79
CA PRO A 84 14.06 -1.78 5.59
C PRO A 84 13.36 -3.15 5.59
N GLN A 85 12.53 -3.36 6.58
CA GLN A 85 11.53 -4.43 6.61
C GLN A 85 10.30 -3.88 7.30
N ALA A 86 9.26 -3.60 6.54
CA ALA A 86 8.05 -2.99 7.08
C ALA A 86 6.79 -3.51 6.38
N THR A 87 5.67 -3.39 7.09
CA THR A 87 4.33 -3.57 6.55
C THR A 87 3.65 -2.21 6.53
N LEU A 88 2.98 -1.87 5.44
CA LEU A 88 2.18 -0.67 5.28
C LEU A 88 0.70 -1.03 5.39
N PHE A 89 -0.01 -0.24 6.17
CA PHE A 89 -1.45 -0.38 6.40
C PHE A 89 -2.20 0.83 5.87
N GLY A 90 -3.43 0.64 5.42
CA GLY A 90 -4.37 1.74 5.13
C GLY A 90 -4.99 2.32 6.40
N ASP A 91 -5.75 3.40 6.25
CA ASP A 91 -6.52 4.02 7.34
C ASP A 91 -7.54 3.07 7.98
N ASP A 92 -7.99 2.07 7.23
CA ASP A 92 -8.91 1.01 7.70
C ASP A 92 -8.19 -0.14 8.43
N GLY A 93 -6.85 -0.07 8.54
CA GLY A 93 -6.01 -1.10 9.15
C GLY A 93 -5.75 -2.33 8.26
N GLN A 94 -6.22 -2.33 7.01
CA GLN A 94 -5.89 -3.40 6.06
C GLN A 94 -4.42 -3.29 5.60
N GLN A 95 -3.77 -4.43 5.44
CA GLN A 95 -2.42 -4.47 4.90
C GLN A 95 -2.42 -4.13 3.41
N LEU A 96 -1.74 -3.04 3.03
CA LEU A 96 -1.61 -2.59 1.65
C LEU A 96 -0.38 -3.19 0.96
N THR A 97 0.80 -3.01 1.54
CA THR A 97 2.07 -3.44 0.95
C THR A 97 3.04 -3.97 1.99
N THR A 98 4.01 -4.75 1.53
CA THR A 98 5.28 -4.98 2.23
C THR A 98 6.36 -4.08 1.65
N HIS A 99 7.33 -3.64 2.48
CA HIS A 99 8.44 -2.78 2.09
C HIS A 99 9.78 -3.39 2.51
N PHE A 100 10.68 -3.56 1.53
CA PHE A 100 11.98 -4.22 1.69
C PHE A 100 12.97 -3.75 0.61
N LEU A 101 14.21 -4.29 0.59
CA LEU A 101 15.10 -4.16 -0.55
C LEU A 101 15.03 -5.41 -1.41
N SER A 102 14.91 -5.22 -2.72
CA SER A 102 15.06 -6.31 -3.69
C SER A 102 15.78 -5.87 -4.96
N ALA A 103 16.21 -6.85 -5.73
CA ALA A 103 16.82 -6.64 -7.03
C ALA A 103 15.77 -6.08 -8.01
N ASN A 104 16.07 -4.95 -8.64
CA ASN A 104 15.22 -4.36 -9.68
C ASN A 104 15.52 -5.02 -11.02
N PRO A 105 14.57 -5.71 -11.66
CA PRO A 105 14.79 -6.35 -12.94
C PRO A 105 15.13 -5.35 -14.06
N ASP A 106 14.56 -4.15 -14.02
CA ASP A 106 14.78 -3.10 -15.03
C ASP A 106 16.17 -2.42 -14.92
N GLU A 107 16.89 -2.66 -13.81
CA GLU A 107 18.23 -2.11 -13.58
C GLU A 107 19.29 -3.20 -13.36
N ASN A 108 19.20 -4.31 -14.08
CA ASN A 108 20.14 -5.44 -14.02
C ASN A 108 20.36 -5.99 -12.60
N GLY A 109 19.31 -6.04 -11.80
CA GLY A 109 19.36 -6.57 -10.45
C GLY A 109 19.91 -5.60 -9.39
N THR A 110 20.02 -4.31 -9.70
CA THR A 110 20.40 -3.30 -8.70
C THR A 110 19.40 -3.31 -7.54
N LEU A 111 19.92 -3.38 -6.30
CA LEU A 111 19.06 -3.34 -5.11
C LEU A 111 18.36 -1.98 -4.97
N ARG A 112 17.05 -2.01 -4.82
CA ARG A 112 16.22 -0.81 -4.66
C ARG A 112 15.24 -0.97 -3.50
N ALA A 113 14.80 0.15 -2.98
CA ALA A 113 13.63 0.20 -2.11
C ALA A 113 12.42 -0.32 -2.89
N THR A 114 11.74 -1.32 -2.35
CA THR A 114 10.68 -2.07 -3.04
C THR A 114 9.42 -2.05 -2.19
N TRP A 115 8.29 -1.87 -2.83
CA TRP A 115 6.97 -2.10 -2.26
C TRP A 115 6.25 -3.13 -3.13
N GLN A 116 5.68 -4.14 -2.48
CA GLN A 116 4.85 -5.15 -3.15
C GLN A 116 3.46 -5.12 -2.54
N HIS A 117 2.44 -4.96 -3.38
CA HIS A 117 1.06 -4.94 -2.94
C HIS A 117 0.63 -6.32 -2.43
N SER A 118 -0.09 -6.34 -1.30
CA SER A 118 -0.37 -7.57 -0.56
C SER A 118 -1.44 -8.44 -1.21
N GLU A 119 -2.39 -7.84 -1.93
CA GLU A 119 -3.50 -8.58 -2.55
C GLU A 119 -3.21 -8.95 -4.01
N ASP A 120 -2.64 -8.02 -4.81
CA ASP A 120 -2.52 -8.20 -6.25
C ASP A 120 -1.08 -8.44 -6.75
N THR A 121 -0.11 -8.46 -5.82
CA THR A 121 1.32 -8.72 -6.06
C THR A 121 2.03 -7.74 -7.01
N SER A 122 1.38 -6.65 -7.46
CA SER A 122 2.08 -5.59 -8.18
C SER A 122 3.22 -5.03 -7.33
N ALA A 123 4.33 -4.65 -7.95
CA ALA A 123 5.52 -4.18 -7.26
C ALA A 123 6.13 -2.96 -7.93
N VAL A 124 6.76 -2.10 -7.11
CA VAL A 124 7.54 -0.95 -7.58
C VAL A 124 8.89 -0.90 -6.90
N TRP A 125 9.90 -0.51 -7.66
CA TRP A 125 11.27 -0.26 -7.22
C TRP A 125 11.58 1.22 -7.35
N ALA A 126 12.13 1.83 -6.30
CA ALA A 126 12.44 3.24 -6.33
C ALA A 126 13.82 3.57 -5.74
N LYS A 127 14.42 4.65 -6.26
CA LYS A 127 15.66 5.23 -5.76
C LYS A 127 15.39 6.58 -5.09
N ALA A 128 16.04 6.85 -3.97
CA ALA A 128 16.00 8.17 -3.35
C ALA A 128 16.68 9.21 -4.25
N VAL A 129 15.96 10.29 -4.55
CA VAL A 129 16.44 11.41 -5.36
C VAL A 129 16.60 12.70 -4.53
N ALA A 130 15.91 12.79 -3.40
CA ALA A 130 16.08 13.88 -2.43
C ALA A 130 15.78 13.37 -1.02
N ASN A 131 16.37 14.06 -0.03
CA ASN A 131 16.11 13.83 1.40
C ASN A 131 16.07 15.14 2.18
N SER A 132 15.45 15.10 3.37
CA SER A 132 15.45 16.19 4.32
C SER A 132 15.56 15.69 5.76
N THR A 133 16.35 16.37 6.55
CA THR A 133 16.45 16.24 8.01
C THR A 133 16.03 17.54 8.72
N ASP A 134 15.33 18.42 7.99
CA ASP A 134 14.89 19.72 8.51
C ASP A 134 14.03 19.52 9.77
N PRO A 135 14.43 20.07 10.93
CA PRO A 135 13.74 19.88 12.19
C PRO A 135 12.34 20.52 12.23
N ALA A 136 11.99 21.36 11.25
CA ALA A 136 10.61 21.84 11.08
C ALA A 136 9.64 20.72 10.63
N TYR A 137 10.16 19.64 10.08
CA TYR A 137 9.39 18.51 9.54
C TYR A 137 9.76 17.18 10.20
N VAL A 138 11.06 16.92 10.41
CA VAL A 138 11.57 15.63 10.87
C VAL A 138 11.81 15.68 12.38
N VAL A 139 11.10 14.83 13.12
CA VAL A 139 11.26 14.80 14.59
C VAL A 139 12.67 14.31 14.99
N PRO A 140 13.23 14.79 16.11
CA PRO A 140 14.53 14.32 16.59
C PRO A 140 14.54 12.78 16.77
N GLY A 141 15.63 12.15 16.32
CA GLY A 141 15.79 10.70 16.43
C GLY A 141 15.09 9.88 15.32
N ALA A 142 14.49 10.55 14.34
CA ALA A 142 13.90 9.89 13.18
C ALA A 142 14.84 9.86 11.96
N ILE A 143 14.64 8.85 11.11
CA ILE A 143 15.28 8.80 9.80
C ILE A 143 14.78 9.94 8.90
N PRO A 144 15.60 10.41 7.91
CA PRO A 144 15.22 11.50 7.01
C PRO A 144 13.93 11.23 6.26
N TRP A 145 13.19 12.29 5.94
CA TRP A 145 12.15 12.23 4.91
C TRP A 145 12.78 12.09 3.53
N LEU A 146 12.10 11.41 2.62
CA LEU A 146 12.64 11.13 1.28
C LEU A 146 11.62 11.43 0.17
N LYS A 147 12.14 11.87 -0.98
CA LYS A 147 11.49 11.70 -2.28
C LYS A 147 12.20 10.59 -3.04
N LEU A 148 11.46 9.59 -3.51
CA LEU A 148 11.97 8.47 -4.26
C LEU A 148 11.31 8.46 -5.63
N GLN A 149 12.12 8.35 -6.66
CA GLN A 149 11.67 8.17 -8.05
C GLN A 149 11.54 6.67 -8.33
N VAL A 150 10.41 6.26 -8.87
CA VAL A 150 10.20 4.88 -9.32
C VAL A 150 11.06 4.61 -10.55
N VAL A 151 11.75 3.49 -10.56
CA VAL A 151 12.71 3.05 -11.59
C VAL A 151 12.46 1.62 -12.07
N GLY A 152 11.38 1.01 -11.60
CA GLY A 152 10.90 -0.29 -12.04
C GLY A 152 9.48 -0.53 -11.56
N VAL A 153 8.66 -1.15 -12.39
CA VAL A 153 7.25 -1.47 -12.09
C VAL A 153 6.91 -2.83 -12.68
N GLU A 154 6.31 -3.71 -11.88
CA GLU A 154 5.80 -4.99 -12.34
C GLU A 154 4.36 -5.22 -11.88
N GLN A 155 3.56 -5.86 -12.72
CA GLN A 155 2.21 -6.31 -12.37
C GLN A 155 2.24 -7.55 -11.45
N GLY A 156 3.41 -8.19 -11.34
CA GLY A 156 3.56 -9.44 -10.61
C GLY A 156 2.86 -10.63 -11.28
N PRO A 157 3.03 -11.84 -10.75
CA PRO A 157 2.51 -13.05 -11.38
C PRO A 157 0.99 -13.15 -11.43
N THR A 158 0.27 -12.35 -10.65
CA THR A 158 -1.21 -12.31 -10.64
C THR A 158 -1.79 -11.22 -11.57
N GLY A 159 -0.94 -10.45 -12.26
CA GLY A 159 -1.39 -9.37 -13.16
C GLY A 159 -1.94 -8.16 -12.43
N GLY A 160 -1.43 -7.85 -11.23
CA GLY A 160 -1.92 -6.77 -10.38
C GLY A 160 -1.67 -5.37 -10.93
N MET A 161 -2.53 -4.43 -10.57
CA MET A 161 -2.52 -3.05 -11.06
C MET A 161 -2.45 -1.99 -9.95
N ALA A 162 -2.57 -2.37 -8.68
CA ALA A 162 -2.68 -1.42 -7.56
C ALA A 162 -1.50 -0.44 -7.50
N LEU A 163 -0.26 -0.92 -7.70
CA LEU A 163 0.93 -0.07 -7.75
C LEU A 163 1.40 0.27 -9.16
N PHE A 164 0.73 -0.28 -10.19
CA PHE A 164 1.09 0.01 -11.58
C PHE A 164 0.87 1.50 -11.91
N GLY A 165 1.82 2.09 -12.66
CA GLY A 165 1.78 3.51 -12.98
C GLY A 165 2.29 4.45 -11.88
N THR A 166 2.78 3.93 -10.74
CA THR A 166 3.47 4.75 -9.75
C THR A 166 4.72 5.40 -10.33
N THR A 167 4.86 6.70 -10.13
CA THR A 167 5.98 7.53 -10.61
C THR A 167 6.93 7.92 -9.49
N PHE A 168 6.37 8.31 -8.33
CA PHE A 168 7.11 8.71 -7.14
C PHE A 168 6.53 8.08 -5.87
N VAL A 169 7.39 7.94 -4.87
CA VAL A 169 7.00 7.62 -3.50
C VAL A 169 7.66 8.64 -2.57
N GLN A 170 6.88 9.26 -1.68
CA GLN A 170 7.43 10.05 -0.59
C GLN A 170 7.42 9.23 0.69
N ARG A 171 8.49 9.31 1.48
CA ARG A 171 8.53 8.86 2.88
C ARG A 171 8.50 10.09 3.77
N VAL A 172 7.45 10.24 4.57
CA VAL A 172 7.22 11.39 5.47
C VAL A 172 6.82 10.91 6.87
N ASN A 173 6.63 11.82 7.80
CA ASN A 173 6.13 11.54 9.16
C ASN A 173 6.91 10.42 9.87
N THR A 174 8.24 10.40 9.66
CA THR A 174 9.09 9.34 10.19
C THR A 174 9.28 9.44 11.70
N THR A 175 9.34 8.29 12.37
CA THR A 175 9.79 8.16 13.76
C THR A 175 10.85 7.08 13.87
N GLY A 176 11.85 7.25 14.73
CA GLY A 176 12.89 6.23 14.97
C GLY A 176 13.71 5.85 13.73
N GLY A 177 14.20 4.65 13.71
CA GLY A 177 14.90 4.04 12.57
C GLY A 177 16.36 4.46 12.37
N ILE A 178 16.94 5.38 13.16
CA ILE A 178 18.35 5.76 13.03
C ILE A 178 19.27 4.65 13.52
N ALA A 179 20.46 4.57 12.93
CA ALA A 179 21.46 3.59 13.35
C ALA A 179 21.70 3.63 14.85
N PRO A 180 21.91 2.47 15.52
CA PRO A 180 22.26 2.45 16.93
C PRO A 180 23.56 3.23 17.19
N ALA A 181 23.77 3.64 18.43
CA ALA A 181 25.09 4.13 18.87
C ALA A 181 26.17 3.09 18.55
N ALA A 182 27.42 3.52 18.48
CA ALA A 182 28.56 2.63 18.13
C ALA A 182 28.73 1.42 19.10
N ASP A 183 28.05 1.44 20.24
CA ASP A 183 28.01 0.31 21.16
C ASP A 183 27.50 -0.95 20.48
N GLY A 184 28.24 -2.06 20.62
CA GLY A 184 27.95 -3.31 19.94
C GLY A 184 28.51 -3.45 18.51
N CYS A 185 29.20 -2.41 17.99
CA CYS A 185 29.94 -2.47 16.72
C CYS A 185 31.29 -1.72 16.84
N ARG A 186 32.22 -2.26 17.65
CA ARG A 186 33.49 -1.58 17.98
C ARG A 186 34.75 -2.38 17.62
N HIS A 187 34.65 -3.68 17.42
CA HIS A 187 35.78 -4.57 17.18
C HIS A 187 35.43 -5.75 16.26
N ALA A 188 36.43 -6.48 15.81
CA ALA A 188 36.27 -7.56 14.86
C ALA A 188 35.26 -8.66 15.28
N GLY A 189 35.10 -8.91 16.58
CA GLY A 189 34.11 -9.86 17.11
C GLY A 189 32.68 -9.41 16.98
N ASP A 190 32.44 -8.16 16.58
CA ASP A 190 31.10 -7.63 16.37
C ASP A 190 30.63 -7.73 14.90
N ILE A 191 31.55 -8.04 13.98
CA ILE A 191 31.22 -8.16 12.54
C ILE A 191 30.11 -9.19 12.35
N GLY A 192 29.09 -8.79 11.56
CA GLY A 192 27.93 -9.61 11.28
C GLY A 192 26.80 -9.51 12.31
N LYS A 193 27.00 -8.85 13.45
CA LYS A 193 25.88 -8.54 14.37
C LYS A 193 24.85 -7.68 13.65
N LYS A 194 23.58 -7.97 13.88
CA LYS A 194 22.45 -7.25 13.30
C LYS A 194 21.71 -6.45 14.35
N ALA A 195 21.20 -5.28 13.95
CA ALA A 195 20.39 -4.41 14.78
C ALA A 195 19.15 -3.98 13.98
N PRO A 196 17.99 -4.64 14.18
CA PRO A 196 16.71 -4.16 13.68
C PRO A 196 16.23 -2.99 14.55
N VAL A 197 16.16 -1.79 13.98
CA VAL A 197 15.76 -0.58 14.71
C VAL A 197 14.33 -0.21 14.33
N PRO A 198 13.39 -0.19 15.29
CA PRO A 198 11.99 0.14 15.00
C PRO A 198 11.84 1.53 14.38
N TYR A 199 10.93 1.63 13.42
CA TYR A 199 10.51 2.91 12.84
C TYR A 199 9.06 2.88 12.40
N THR A 200 8.47 4.05 12.27
CA THR A 200 7.22 4.28 11.54
C THR A 200 7.42 5.36 10.50
N ALA A 201 6.59 5.37 9.47
CA ALA A 201 6.57 6.39 8.43
C ALA A 201 5.25 6.34 7.67
N ASP A 202 4.89 7.44 7.01
CA ASP A 202 3.88 7.42 5.97
C ASP A 202 4.57 7.35 4.61
N TYR A 203 4.08 6.48 3.72
CA TYR A 203 4.49 6.40 2.34
C TYR A 203 3.34 6.86 1.46
N VAL A 204 3.55 7.93 0.70
CA VAL A 204 2.59 8.50 -0.24
C VAL A 204 3.02 8.15 -1.64
N PHE A 205 2.17 7.46 -2.38
CA PHE A 205 2.42 7.01 -3.75
C PHE A 205 1.75 7.95 -4.73
N TYR A 206 2.46 8.32 -5.79
CA TYR A 206 2.04 9.27 -6.82
C TYR A 206 2.01 8.61 -8.20
N ARG A 207 1.09 9.07 -9.04
CA ARG A 207 1.00 8.70 -10.47
C ARG A 207 0.63 9.92 -11.33
N ASN A 208 0.92 9.83 -12.63
CA ASN A 208 0.50 10.82 -13.62
C ASN A 208 -0.99 10.76 -13.91
#